data_9dae9c73c2900450ccc6686eda73f401
#
_entry.id   9dae9c73c2900450ccc6686eda73f401
#
_cell.length_a   1.000
_cell.length_b   1.000
_cell.length_c   1.000
_cell.angle_alpha   90.00
_cell.angle_beta   90.00
_cell.angle_gamma   90.00
#
_symmetry.space_group_name_H-M   'P 1'
#
loop_
_entity.id
_entity.type
_entity.pdbx_description
1 polymer ?
#
loop_
_entity_poly.entity_id
_entity_poly.type
_entity_poly.pdbx_seq_one_letter_code
_entity_poly.pdbx_strand_id
1 'polypeptide(L)'
;MNNLFAKSGSILYVLWGILHLEAARKVYLLGNTLDPGIVQGRIYQDAWTLLFCALWGSVVAILFNWKNSRLGYWLNLIVVSVTDIGFILFILIPAYLPLIPGALGPLLWILAAICSTIGIIKGNQSS
;
A
#
# COMPACT_ATOMS: atom_id res chain seq x y z
N MET A 1 22.64 -14.69 2.21
CA MET A 1 23.18 -13.34 1.97
C MET A 1 22.18 -12.29 2.43
N ASN A 2 22.67 -11.25 3.09
CA ASN A 2 21.82 -10.21 3.62
C ASN A 2 21.39 -9.27 2.49
N ASN A 3 20.13 -9.36 2.02
CA ASN A 3 19.63 -8.51 0.95
C ASN A 3 19.03 -7.23 1.54
N LEU A 4 19.85 -6.21 1.64
CA LEU A 4 19.44 -4.93 2.23
C LEU A 4 18.29 -4.28 1.45
N PHE A 5 18.26 -4.40 0.13
CA PHE A 5 17.20 -3.82 -0.69
C PHE A 5 15.85 -4.52 -0.45
N ALA A 6 15.84 -5.85 -0.33
CA ALA A 6 14.62 -6.59 -0.01
C ALA A 6 14.07 -6.18 1.37
N LYS A 7 14.94 -6.04 2.36
CA LYS A 7 14.55 -5.62 3.70
C LYS A 7 14.05 -4.18 3.73
N SER A 8 14.73 -3.27 3.02
CA SER A 8 14.28 -1.88 2.88
C SER A 8 12.91 -1.80 2.20
N GLY A 9 12.71 -2.54 1.12
CA GLY A 9 11.40 -2.62 0.45
C GLY A 9 10.31 -3.15 1.38
N SER A 10 10.62 -4.16 2.18
CA SER A 10 9.69 -4.72 3.16
C SER A 10 9.29 -3.68 4.21
N ILE A 11 10.26 -2.95 4.76
CA ILE A 11 9.99 -1.88 5.73
C ILE A 11 9.10 -0.81 5.10
N LEU A 12 9.38 -0.41 3.87
CA LEU A 12 8.58 0.60 3.16
C LEU A 12 7.13 0.13 2.93
N TYR A 13 6.92 -1.14 2.60
CA TYR A 13 5.56 -1.71 2.49
C TYR A 13 4.84 -1.72 3.84
N VAL A 14 5.53 -2.01 4.93
CA VAL A 14 4.93 -1.96 6.27
C VAL A 14 4.53 -0.52 6.62
N LEU A 15 5.38 0.46 6.33
CA LEU A 15 5.06 1.88 6.52
C LEU A 15 3.86 2.29 5.67
N TRP A 16 3.80 1.83 4.42
CA TRP A 16 2.63 2.03 3.56
C TRP A 16 1.37 1.43 4.19
N GLY A 17 1.47 0.22 4.74
CA GLY A 17 0.36 -0.45 5.43
C GLY A 17 -0.11 0.34 6.65
N ILE A 18 0.79 0.83 7.48
CA ILE A 18 0.46 1.66 8.65
C ILE A 18 -0.26 2.94 8.21
N LEU A 19 0.24 3.60 7.17
CA LEU A 19 -0.41 4.79 6.61
C LEU A 19 -1.83 4.48 6.14
N HIS A 20 -2.05 3.32 5.53
CA HIS A 20 -3.36 2.93 5.00
C HIS A 20 -4.32 2.45 6.10
N LEU A 21 -3.84 1.99 7.26
CA LEU A 21 -4.69 1.82 8.43
C LEU A 21 -5.31 3.16 8.85
N GLU A 22 -4.53 4.23 8.84
CA GLU A 22 -5.04 5.57 9.13
C GLU A 22 -5.98 6.06 8.03
N ALA A 23 -5.68 5.78 6.77
CA ALA A 23 -6.57 6.11 5.66
C ALA A 23 -7.92 5.40 5.79
N ALA A 24 -7.92 4.12 6.16
CA ALA A 24 -9.15 3.35 6.40
C ALA A 24 -9.97 3.98 7.53
N ARG A 25 -9.33 4.40 8.61
CA ARG A 25 -10.00 5.09 9.72
C ARG A 25 -10.65 6.40 9.24
N LYS A 26 -9.94 7.20 8.47
CA LYS A 26 -10.47 8.47 7.93
C LYS A 26 -11.64 8.26 7.00
N VAL A 27 -11.60 7.24 6.14
CA VAL A 27 -12.72 6.91 5.25
C VAL A 27 -13.93 6.43 6.06
N TYR A 28 -13.72 5.62 7.10
CA TYR A 28 -14.80 5.23 8.00
C TYR A 28 -15.45 6.44 8.66
N LEU A 29 -14.65 7.39 9.17
CA LEU A 29 -15.14 8.62 9.78
C LEU A 29 -15.91 9.49 8.78
N LEU A 30 -15.46 9.53 7.53
CA LEU A 30 -16.21 10.20 6.45
C LEU A 30 -17.60 9.57 6.29
N GLY A 31 -17.69 8.25 6.31
CA GLY A 31 -18.97 7.55 6.25
C GLY A 31 -19.93 7.96 7.36
N ASN A 32 -19.40 8.22 8.56
CA ASN A 32 -20.22 8.65 9.69
C ASN A 32 -20.87 10.02 9.50
N THR A 33 -20.38 10.84 8.57
CA THR A 33 -20.95 12.17 8.26
C THR A 33 -22.08 12.11 7.23
N LEU A 34 -22.34 10.95 6.64
CA LEU A 34 -23.31 10.76 5.56
C LEU A 34 -24.62 10.22 6.11
N ASP A 35 -25.72 10.56 5.42
CA ASP A 35 -27.01 9.98 5.73
C ASP A 35 -27.04 8.48 5.41
N PRO A 36 -27.79 7.66 6.18
CA PRO A 36 -27.94 6.25 5.89
C PRO A 36 -28.44 6.02 4.47
N GLY A 37 -27.73 5.15 3.71
CA GLY A 37 -28.08 4.84 2.33
C GLY A 37 -26.91 4.21 1.59
N ILE A 38 -27.08 4.06 0.28
CA ILE A 38 -26.10 3.37 -0.56
C ILE A 38 -24.75 4.08 -0.59
N VAL A 39 -24.71 5.40 -0.55
CA VAL A 39 -23.44 6.15 -0.57
C VAL A 39 -22.67 5.89 0.72
N GLN A 40 -23.31 6.00 1.88
CA GLN A 40 -22.70 5.68 3.16
C GLN A 40 -22.19 4.23 3.18
N GLY A 41 -23.01 3.28 2.71
CA GLY A 41 -22.63 1.89 2.65
C GLY A 41 -21.39 1.65 1.77
N ARG A 42 -21.30 2.32 0.63
CA ARG A 42 -20.12 2.23 -0.24
C ARG A 42 -18.86 2.84 0.41
N ILE A 43 -19.01 3.91 1.15
CA ILE A 43 -17.87 4.50 1.88
C ILE A 43 -17.39 3.55 2.99
N TYR A 44 -18.29 2.93 3.73
CA TYR A 44 -17.90 1.91 4.73
C TYR A 44 -17.24 0.70 4.07
N GLN A 45 -17.74 0.28 2.92
CA GLN A 45 -17.12 -0.81 2.15
C GLN A 45 -15.70 -0.45 1.70
N ASP A 46 -15.48 0.80 1.27
CA ASP A 46 -14.16 1.29 0.90
C ASP A 46 -13.20 1.28 2.11
N ALA A 47 -13.67 1.74 3.27
CA ALA A 47 -12.88 1.67 4.50
C ALA A 47 -12.47 0.22 4.85
N TRP A 48 -13.39 -0.72 4.70
CA TRP A 48 -13.13 -2.15 4.90
C TRP A 48 -12.08 -2.67 3.91
N THR A 49 -12.19 -2.31 2.64
CA THR A 49 -11.23 -2.71 1.60
C THR A 49 -9.85 -2.13 1.86
N LEU A 50 -9.77 -0.86 2.27
CA LEU A 50 -8.50 -0.22 2.64
C LEU A 50 -7.85 -0.90 3.85
N LEU A 51 -8.64 -1.27 4.85
CA LEU A 51 -8.15 -2.04 6.00
C LEU A 51 -7.54 -3.36 5.55
N PHE A 52 -8.22 -4.09 4.68
CA PHE A 52 -7.71 -5.34 4.12
C PHE A 52 -6.39 -5.12 3.36
N CYS A 53 -6.33 -4.11 2.48
CA CYS A 53 -5.13 -3.81 1.72
C CYS A 53 -3.95 -3.42 2.63
N ALA A 54 -4.21 -2.67 3.69
CA ALA A 54 -3.19 -2.27 4.67
C ALA A 54 -2.61 -3.49 5.39
N LEU A 55 -3.47 -4.39 5.86
CA LEU A 55 -3.06 -5.64 6.50
C LEU A 55 -2.33 -6.55 5.52
N TRP A 56 -2.84 -6.69 4.30
CA TRP A 56 -2.21 -7.48 3.25
C TRP A 56 -0.78 -7.00 2.97
N GLY A 57 -0.60 -5.71 2.70
CA GLY A 57 0.71 -5.13 2.40
C GLY A 57 1.71 -5.38 3.52
N SER A 58 1.28 -5.19 4.77
CA SER A 58 2.14 -5.38 5.94
C SER A 58 2.50 -6.85 6.18
N VAL A 59 1.51 -7.75 6.15
CA VAL A 59 1.72 -9.18 6.43
C VAL A 59 2.56 -9.82 5.33
N VAL A 60 2.24 -9.56 4.06
CA VAL A 60 3.03 -10.08 2.93
C VAL A 60 4.47 -9.55 2.99
N ALA A 61 4.65 -8.29 3.36
CA ALA A 61 5.99 -7.72 3.51
C ALA A 61 6.81 -8.45 4.58
N ILE A 62 6.21 -8.68 5.75
CA ILE A 62 6.91 -9.32 6.88
C ILE A 62 7.21 -10.79 6.58
N LEU A 63 6.25 -11.53 6.02
CA LEU A 63 6.39 -12.98 5.83
C LEU A 63 7.16 -13.35 4.56
N PHE A 64 7.07 -12.55 3.51
CA PHE A 64 7.59 -12.90 2.18
C PHE A 64 8.61 -11.91 1.63
N ASN A 65 8.30 -10.61 1.59
CA ASN A 65 9.23 -9.63 1.02
C ASN A 65 10.54 -9.55 1.83
N TRP A 66 10.45 -9.67 3.15
CA TRP A 66 11.62 -9.66 4.03
C TRP A 66 12.63 -10.74 3.65
N LYS A 67 12.14 -11.90 3.21
CA LYS A 67 12.96 -13.03 2.75
C LYS A 67 13.31 -12.97 1.27
N ASN A 68 12.99 -11.88 0.62
CA ASN A 68 13.18 -11.68 -0.83
C ASN A 68 12.47 -12.75 -1.69
N SER A 69 11.28 -13.17 -1.26
CA SER A 69 10.47 -14.16 -1.97
C SER A 69 9.89 -13.55 -3.25
N ARG A 70 9.99 -14.26 -4.37
CA ARG A 70 9.33 -13.86 -5.63
C ARG A 70 7.82 -13.79 -5.49
N LEU A 71 7.24 -14.73 -4.72
CA LEU A 71 5.80 -14.69 -4.45
C LEU A 71 5.41 -13.40 -3.75
N GLY A 72 6.13 -13.05 -2.66
CA GLY A 72 5.87 -11.80 -1.94
C GLY A 72 6.05 -10.55 -2.80
N TYR A 73 7.08 -10.57 -3.65
CA TYR A 73 7.31 -9.47 -4.60
C TYR A 73 6.06 -9.19 -5.45
N TRP A 74 5.52 -10.22 -6.11
CA TRP A 74 4.35 -10.05 -6.99
C TRP A 74 3.08 -9.77 -6.22
N LEU A 75 2.86 -10.43 -5.08
CA LEU A 75 1.66 -10.20 -4.26
C LEU A 75 1.55 -8.75 -3.82
N ASN A 76 2.62 -8.16 -3.31
CA ASN A 76 2.60 -6.78 -2.86
C ASN A 76 2.66 -5.80 -4.03
N LEU A 77 3.46 -6.06 -5.05
CA LEU A 77 3.52 -5.18 -6.21
C LEU A 77 2.14 -4.99 -6.84
N ILE A 78 1.38 -6.07 -7.02
CA ILE A 78 0.06 -6.01 -7.66
C ILE A 78 -0.94 -5.29 -6.75
N VAL A 79 -1.11 -5.74 -5.52
CA VAL A 79 -2.17 -5.22 -4.63
C VAL A 79 -1.92 -3.77 -4.26
N VAL A 80 -0.69 -3.42 -3.88
CA VAL A 80 -0.33 -2.06 -3.51
C VAL A 80 -0.41 -1.11 -4.71
N SER A 81 0.04 -1.57 -5.89
CA SER A 81 -0.03 -0.76 -7.12
C SER A 81 -1.48 -0.47 -7.52
N VAL A 82 -2.35 -1.47 -7.51
CA VAL A 82 -3.78 -1.27 -7.82
C VAL A 82 -4.41 -0.27 -6.86
N THR A 83 -4.11 -0.39 -5.57
CA THR A 83 -4.64 0.51 -4.54
C THR A 83 -4.20 1.96 -4.81
N ASP A 84 -2.90 2.18 -5.04
CA ASP A 84 -2.37 3.54 -5.18
C ASP A 84 -2.64 4.15 -6.55
N ILE A 85 -2.67 3.37 -7.61
CA ILE A 85 -3.07 3.87 -8.94
C ILE A 85 -4.51 4.41 -8.88
N GLY A 86 -5.43 3.66 -8.27
CA GLY A 86 -6.81 4.14 -8.07
C GLY A 86 -6.87 5.42 -7.25
N PHE A 87 -6.11 5.50 -6.17
CA PHE A 87 -6.03 6.70 -5.34
C PHE A 87 -5.50 7.92 -6.14
N ILE A 88 -4.45 7.73 -6.93
CA ILE A 88 -3.90 8.80 -7.77
C ILE A 88 -4.93 9.28 -8.78
N LEU A 89 -5.58 8.34 -9.50
CA LEU A 89 -6.52 8.67 -10.56
C LEU A 89 -7.78 9.40 -10.06
N PHE A 90 -8.31 8.97 -8.91
CA PHE A 90 -9.64 9.41 -8.48
C PHE A 90 -9.63 10.39 -7.31
N ILE A 91 -8.51 10.56 -6.63
CA ILE A 91 -8.38 11.44 -5.47
C ILE A 91 -7.32 12.52 -5.70
N LEU A 92 -6.09 12.15 -6.09
CA LEU A 92 -4.99 13.11 -6.22
C LEU A 92 -5.07 13.95 -7.50
N ILE A 93 -5.34 13.33 -8.66
CA ILE A 93 -5.44 14.08 -9.92
C ILE A 93 -6.59 15.09 -9.87
N PRO A 94 -7.81 14.73 -9.39
CA PRO A 94 -8.87 15.73 -9.21
C PRO A 94 -8.62 16.72 -8.07
N ALA A 95 -7.54 16.56 -7.31
CA ALA A 95 -7.16 17.44 -6.20
C ALA A 95 -8.18 17.46 -5.05
N TYR A 96 -8.83 16.34 -4.78
CA TYR A 96 -9.75 16.21 -3.64
C TYR A 96 -9.03 16.14 -2.30
N LEU A 97 -7.75 15.79 -2.29
CA LEU A 97 -6.87 15.91 -1.14
C LEU A 97 -5.61 16.69 -1.53
N PRO A 98 -4.99 17.43 -0.59
CA PRO A 98 -3.73 18.10 -0.88
C PRO A 98 -2.61 17.10 -1.14
N LEU A 99 -1.63 17.49 -1.98
CA LEU A 99 -0.47 16.64 -2.27
C LEU A 99 0.32 16.28 -1.01
N ILE A 100 0.33 17.16 -0.02
CA ILE A 100 0.93 16.89 1.28
C ILE A 100 -0.19 16.90 2.31
N PRO A 101 -0.48 15.76 2.97
CA PRO A 101 0.22 14.46 2.97
C PRO A 101 -0.26 13.45 1.92
N GLY A 102 -1.16 13.81 1.00
CA GLY A 102 -1.82 12.87 0.08
C GLY A 102 -0.87 12.02 -0.76
N ALA A 103 0.27 12.58 -1.20
CA ALA A 103 1.24 11.87 -2.02
C ALA A 103 2.17 10.94 -1.23
N LEU A 104 2.07 10.91 0.11
CA LEU A 104 2.96 10.09 0.94
C LEU A 104 2.77 8.59 0.68
N GLY A 105 1.53 8.13 0.53
CA GLY A 105 1.25 6.73 0.18
C GLY A 105 1.88 6.31 -1.14
N PRO A 106 1.58 7.00 -2.25
CA PRO A 106 2.22 6.74 -3.54
C PRO A 106 3.74 6.81 -3.51
N LEU A 107 4.33 7.74 -2.75
CA LEU A 107 5.79 7.82 -2.59
C LEU A 107 6.34 6.55 -1.93
N LEU A 108 5.74 6.09 -0.84
CA LEU A 108 6.13 4.86 -0.16
C LEU A 108 6.00 3.65 -1.09
N TRP A 109 4.92 3.58 -1.86
CA TRP A 109 4.71 2.52 -2.86
C TRP A 109 5.83 2.49 -3.90
N ILE A 110 6.15 3.62 -4.51
CA ILE A 110 7.19 3.69 -5.55
C ILE A 110 8.55 3.28 -4.98
N LEU A 111 8.92 3.79 -3.81
CA LEU A 111 10.18 3.44 -3.17
C LEU A 111 10.23 1.96 -2.78
N ALA A 112 9.13 1.42 -2.26
CA ALA A 112 9.04 0.00 -1.92
C ALA A 112 9.16 -0.88 -3.17
N ALA A 113 8.48 -0.51 -4.26
CA ALA A 113 8.56 -1.23 -5.54
C ALA A 113 9.98 -1.22 -6.10
N ILE A 114 10.65 -0.07 -6.09
CA ILE A 114 12.04 0.05 -6.56
C ILE A 114 12.97 -0.82 -5.73
N CYS A 115 12.92 -0.69 -4.40
CA CYS A 115 13.79 -1.48 -3.51
C CYS A 115 13.55 -2.98 -3.66
N SER A 116 12.28 -3.40 -3.70
CA SER A 116 11.94 -4.82 -3.87
C SER A 116 12.40 -5.37 -5.22
N THR A 117 12.28 -4.58 -6.29
CA THR A 117 12.74 -4.97 -7.64
C THR A 117 14.25 -5.15 -7.66
N ILE A 118 14.99 -4.20 -7.08
CA ILE A 118 16.46 -4.32 -6.98
C ILE A 118 16.82 -5.56 -6.16
N GLY A 119 16.10 -5.82 -5.07
CA GLY A 119 16.32 -7.00 -4.24
C GLY A 119 16.16 -8.31 -5.02
N ILE A 120 15.11 -8.42 -5.83
CA ILE A 120 14.86 -9.61 -6.67
C ILE A 120 15.97 -9.76 -7.73
N ILE A 121 16.35 -8.69 -8.40
CA ILE A 121 17.39 -8.72 -9.45
C ILE A 121 18.73 -9.16 -8.85
N LYS A 122 19.14 -8.55 -7.74
CA LYS A 122 20.40 -8.90 -7.06
C LYS A 122 20.38 -10.33 -6.50
N GLY A 123 19.25 -10.78 -5.98
CA GLY A 123 19.09 -12.15 -5.51
C GLY A 123 19.28 -13.16 -6.63
N ASN A 124 18.78 -12.87 -7.83
CA ASN A 124 18.97 -13.74 -9.00
C ASN A 124 20.43 -13.79 -9.48
N GLN A 125 21.17 -12.71 -9.33
CA GLN A 125 22.58 -12.65 -9.75
C GLN A 125 23.51 -13.40 -8.80
N SER A 126 23.10 -13.61 -7.56
CA SER A 126 23.92 -14.27 -6.54
C SER A 126 23.64 -15.77 -6.39
N SER A 127 22.71 -16.33 -7.16
CA SER A 127 22.32 -17.73 -7.10
C SER A 127 23.00 -18.57 -8.18
#